data_56cdead6774db9183af2d86cb84fca9a
#
_entry.id   56cdead6774db9183af2d86cb84fca9a
#
_cell.length_a   1.000
_cell.length_b   1.000
_cell.length_c   1.000
_cell.angle_alpha   90.00
_cell.angle_beta   90.00
_cell.angle_gamma   90.00
#
_symmetry.space_group_name_H-M   'P 1'
#
loop_
_entity.id
_entity.type
_entity.pdbx_description
1 polymer ?
#
loop_
_entity_poly.entity_id
_entity_poly.type
_entity_poly.pdbx_seq_one_letter_code
_entity_poly.pdbx_strand_id
1 'polypeptide(L)'
;QPMLGELFTALRGAGAWLNGHRLRVSSVGELDEAVLVTGFPYNVAENPGNCIEHFVRFLQRGLPVRRLGSAALDLAYVAAGRFDGFWEIALNPWDVAAGILLVLEAGGMVTHYDGSPHRLEPRSNILASNGRIHMQMQRVLQE
;
A
#
# COMPACT_ATOMS: atom_id res chain seq x y z
N GLN A 1 -0.64 16.55 -1.30
CA GLN A 1 -1.04 16.73 0.09
C GLN A 1 -0.93 18.20 0.47
N PRO A 2 -2.00 19.01 0.27
CA PRO A 2 -1.91 20.46 0.38
C PRO A 2 -1.63 20.95 1.81
N MET A 3 -2.10 20.22 2.81
CA MET A 3 -1.93 20.63 4.22
C MET A 3 -0.47 20.54 4.68
N LEU A 4 0.33 19.67 4.05
CA LEU A 4 1.75 19.52 4.33
C LEU A 4 2.64 20.13 3.24
N GLY A 5 2.06 20.69 2.17
CA GLY A 5 2.81 21.22 1.04
C GLY A 5 3.61 20.15 0.30
N GLU A 6 3.12 18.89 0.28
CA GLU A 6 3.83 17.77 -0.33
C GLU A 6 3.26 17.45 -1.72
N LEU A 7 4.13 17.51 -2.71
CA LEU A 7 3.85 17.13 -4.10
C LEU A 7 4.61 15.85 -4.46
N PHE A 8 3.88 14.75 -4.61
CA PHE A 8 4.41 13.48 -5.08
C PHE A 8 4.28 13.38 -6.60
N THR A 9 5.37 13.04 -7.27
CA THR A 9 5.39 12.87 -8.73
C THR A 9 6.15 11.61 -9.11
N ALA A 10 5.75 10.96 -10.22
CA ALA A 10 6.48 9.85 -10.79
C ALA A 10 6.42 9.87 -12.32
N LEU A 11 7.47 9.40 -12.94
CA LEU A 11 7.55 9.19 -14.37
C LEU A 11 8.09 7.78 -14.63
N ARG A 12 7.38 7.01 -15.46
CA ARG A 12 7.74 5.62 -15.77
C ARG A 12 9.18 5.52 -16.31
N GLY A 13 9.98 4.68 -15.65
CA GLY A 13 11.39 4.45 -15.97
C GLY A 13 12.33 5.57 -15.54
N ALA A 14 11.83 6.62 -14.90
CA ALA A 14 12.67 7.74 -14.45
C ALA A 14 12.72 7.88 -12.93
N GLY A 15 11.71 7.40 -12.21
CA GLY A 15 11.68 7.40 -10.75
C GLY A 15 10.45 8.10 -10.16
N ALA A 16 10.47 8.25 -8.83
CA ALA A 16 9.46 8.97 -8.06
C ALA A 16 10.12 10.05 -7.19
N TRP A 17 9.40 11.15 -6.92
CA TRP A 17 9.92 12.31 -6.16
C TRP A 17 8.85 12.87 -5.22
N LEU A 18 9.33 13.43 -4.11
CA LEU A 18 8.58 14.31 -3.21
C LEU A 18 9.24 15.69 -3.21
N ASN A 19 8.53 16.71 -3.67
CA ASN A 19 9.04 18.08 -3.74
C ASN A 19 10.41 18.17 -4.44
N GLY A 20 10.62 17.39 -5.52
CA GLY A 20 11.87 17.34 -6.26
C GLY A 20 12.98 16.45 -5.65
N HIS A 21 12.77 15.86 -4.47
CA HIS A 21 13.69 14.90 -3.87
C HIS A 21 13.30 13.47 -4.24
N ARG A 22 14.28 12.68 -4.72
CA ARG A 22 14.02 11.32 -5.17
C ARG A 22 13.55 10.43 -4.02
N LEU A 23 12.47 9.73 -4.25
CA LEU A 23 11.90 8.77 -3.31
C LEU A 23 12.57 7.39 -3.43
N ARG A 24 12.56 6.69 -2.30
CA ARG A 24 12.84 5.26 -2.20
C ARG A 24 11.96 4.68 -1.11
N VAL A 25 11.46 3.47 -1.35
CA VAL A 25 10.78 2.67 -0.32
C VAL A 25 11.73 2.36 0.84
N SER A 26 11.18 1.96 1.98
CA SER A 26 11.95 1.59 3.17
C SER A 26 12.84 0.35 2.95
N SER A 27 13.76 0.11 3.87
CA SER A 27 14.67 -1.04 3.84
C SER A 27 14.31 -2.13 4.86
N VAL A 28 13.19 -2.02 5.57
CA VAL A 28 12.70 -3.02 6.54
C VAL A 28 12.55 -4.37 5.86
N GLY A 29 13.19 -5.40 6.40
CA GLY A 29 13.24 -6.74 5.81
C GLY A 29 12.28 -7.75 6.43
N GLU A 30 11.88 -7.51 7.68
CA GLU A 30 11.02 -8.42 8.44
C GLU A 30 9.68 -7.76 8.74
N LEU A 31 8.61 -8.53 8.55
CA LEU A 31 7.24 -8.03 8.77
C LEU A 31 7.02 -7.56 10.22
N ASP A 32 7.63 -8.23 11.19
CA ASP A 32 7.49 -7.91 12.61
C ASP A 32 8.09 -6.54 13.00
N GLU A 33 8.94 -5.97 12.14
CA GLU A 33 9.52 -4.63 12.29
C GLU A 33 8.77 -3.55 11.51
N ALA A 34 7.76 -3.96 10.72
CA ALA A 34 7.10 -3.08 9.77
C ALA A 34 6.03 -2.19 10.39
N VAL A 35 5.89 -0.99 9.87
CA VAL A 35 4.73 -0.12 10.10
C VAL A 35 3.84 -0.15 8.87
N LEU A 36 2.62 -0.61 9.04
CA LEU A 36 1.68 -0.83 7.94
C LEU A 36 0.57 0.21 7.90
N VAL A 37 -0.03 0.39 6.74
CA VAL A 37 -1.21 1.23 6.55
C VAL A 37 -2.27 0.47 5.75
N THR A 38 -3.55 0.75 6.02
CA THR A 38 -4.69 0.14 5.32
C THR A 38 -5.88 1.07 5.26
N GLY A 39 -6.84 0.75 4.42
CA GLY A 39 -8.16 1.34 4.39
C GLY A 39 -9.27 0.28 4.43
N PHE A 40 -10.51 0.76 4.44
CA PHE A 40 -11.70 -0.08 4.41
C PHE A 40 -12.72 0.48 3.43
N PRO A 41 -13.47 -0.38 2.72
CA PRO A 41 -14.57 0.07 1.90
C PRO A 41 -15.69 0.68 2.76
N TYR A 42 -16.51 1.55 2.16
CA TYR A 42 -17.61 2.21 2.88
C TYR A 42 -18.62 1.23 3.48
N ASN A 43 -18.78 0.05 2.87
CA ASN A 43 -19.63 -1.03 3.36
C ASN A 43 -18.87 -2.06 4.21
N VAL A 44 -17.89 -1.63 5.00
CA VAL A 44 -17.07 -2.51 5.86
C VAL A 44 -17.90 -3.40 6.79
N ALA A 45 -19.08 -2.95 7.22
CA ALA A 45 -19.99 -3.75 8.06
C ALA A 45 -20.47 -5.05 7.37
N GLU A 46 -20.49 -5.10 6.04
CA GLU A 46 -20.79 -6.28 5.24
C GLU A 46 -19.59 -7.22 5.08
N ASN A 47 -18.43 -6.79 5.57
CA ASN A 47 -17.15 -7.49 5.50
C ASN A 47 -16.78 -8.02 4.10
N PRO A 48 -16.84 -7.18 3.06
CA PRO A 48 -16.52 -7.63 1.71
C PRO A 48 -15.08 -8.14 1.64
N GLY A 49 -14.90 -9.29 0.98
CA GLY A 49 -13.58 -9.91 0.80
C GLY A 49 -12.82 -10.16 2.10
N ASN A 50 -13.50 -10.39 3.21
CA ASN A 50 -12.93 -10.66 4.53
C ASN A 50 -11.98 -9.55 5.02
N CYS A 51 -12.28 -8.28 4.73
CA CYS A 51 -11.40 -7.15 5.05
C CYS A 51 -11.18 -6.98 6.56
N ILE A 52 -12.17 -7.36 7.38
CA ILE A 52 -12.06 -7.31 8.85
C ILE A 52 -11.07 -8.39 9.33
N GLU A 53 -11.19 -9.63 8.85
CA GLU A 53 -10.29 -10.73 9.19
C GLU A 53 -8.85 -10.43 8.77
N HIS A 54 -8.65 -9.89 7.58
CA HIS A 54 -7.32 -9.45 7.14
C HIS A 54 -6.71 -8.44 8.12
N PHE A 55 -7.47 -7.44 8.54
CA PHE A 55 -7.02 -6.46 9.52
C PHE A 55 -6.67 -7.11 10.88
N VAL A 56 -7.56 -7.99 11.37
CA VAL A 56 -7.37 -8.70 12.64
C VAL A 56 -6.11 -9.57 12.63
N ARG A 57 -5.81 -10.27 11.53
CA ARG A 57 -4.59 -11.09 11.39
C ARG A 57 -3.30 -10.28 11.56
N PHE A 58 -3.23 -9.08 10.99
CA PHE A 58 -2.08 -8.20 11.20
C PHE A 58 -2.01 -7.69 12.65
N LEU A 59 -3.14 -7.33 13.27
CA LEU A 59 -3.17 -6.89 14.67
C LEU A 59 -2.77 -8.01 15.65
N GLN A 60 -3.20 -9.25 15.41
CA GLN A 60 -2.85 -10.40 16.26
C GLN A 60 -1.34 -10.72 16.24
N ARG A 61 -0.62 -10.28 15.22
CA ARG A 61 0.85 -10.33 15.15
C ARG A 61 1.54 -9.17 15.88
N GLY A 62 0.78 -8.28 16.52
CA GLY A 62 1.34 -7.12 17.22
C GLY A 62 1.81 -5.99 16.30
N LEU A 63 1.45 -6.04 15.01
CA LEU A 63 1.93 -5.07 14.03
C LEU A 63 1.25 -3.70 14.19
N PRO A 64 2.00 -2.59 14.14
CA PRO A 64 1.44 -1.26 14.14
C PRO A 64 0.79 -0.98 12.76
N VAL A 65 -0.54 -0.89 12.75
CA VAL A 65 -1.33 -0.56 11.55
C VAL A 65 -1.92 0.84 11.69
N ARG A 66 -1.80 1.65 10.66
CA ARG A 66 -2.40 2.97 10.56
C ARG A 66 -3.54 2.97 9.55
N ARG A 67 -4.46 3.92 9.70
CA ARG A 67 -5.58 4.15 8.80
C ARG A 67 -5.73 5.65 8.55
N LEU A 68 -5.17 6.16 7.45
CA LEU A 68 -5.18 7.60 7.14
C LEU A 68 -6.43 8.03 6.39
N GLY A 69 -7.08 7.12 5.67
CA GLY A 69 -8.34 7.38 4.96
C GLY A 69 -8.16 7.90 3.53
N SER A 70 -6.99 7.70 2.94
CA SER A 70 -6.73 8.04 1.53
C SER A 70 -5.76 7.05 0.91
N ALA A 71 -6.26 6.11 0.12
CA ALA A 71 -5.43 5.11 -0.56
C ALA A 71 -4.30 5.74 -1.41
N ALA A 72 -4.58 6.86 -2.07
CA ALA A 72 -3.57 7.59 -2.84
C ALA A 72 -2.42 8.09 -1.97
N LEU A 73 -2.70 8.62 -0.77
CA LEU A 73 -1.66 9.04 0.18
C LEU A 73 -0.99 7.86 0.86
N ASP A 74 -1.71 6.80 1.19
CA ASP A 74 -1.16 5.59 1.78
C ASP A 74 -0.09 4.99 0.86
N LEU A 75 -0.37 4.86 -0.44
CA LEU A 75 0.58 4.42 -1.46
C LEU A 75 1.76 5.40 -1.63
N ALA A 76 1.49 6.71 -1.64
CA ALA A 76 2.55 7.72 -1.72
C ALA A 76 3.49 7.65 -0.51
N TYR A 77 2.98 7.35 0.67
CA TYR A 77 3.77 7.20 1.88
C TYR A 77 4.55 5.88 1.94
N VAL A 78 4.03 4.80 1.32
CA VAL A 78 4.84 3.59 1.07
C VAL A 78 6.00 3.91 0.12
N ALA A 79 5.74 4.62 -0.98
CA ALA A 79 6.79 5.05 -1.92
C ALA A 79 7.86 5.94 -1.26
N ALA A 80 7.47 6.72 -0.24
CA ALA A 80 8.37 7.58 0.53
C ALA A 80 9.08 6.86 1.70
N GLY A 81 8.83 5.57 1.91
CA GLY A 81 9.41 4.80 3.01
C GLY A 81 8.89 5.19 4.39
N ARG A 82 7.74 5.89 4.48
CA ARG A 82 7.09 6.26 5.75
C ARG A 82 6.25 5.10 6.31
N PHE A 83 5.74 4.24 5.42
CA PHE A 83 5.15 2.94 5.70
C PHE A 83 5.88 1.89 4.89
N ASP A 84 5.85 0.66 5.39
CA ASP A 84 6.53 -0.47 4.78
C ASP A 84 5.61 -1.27 3.86
N GLY A 85 4.30 -1.21 4.11
CA GLY A 85 3.30 -1.87 3.31
C GLY A 85 1.89 -1.30 3.47
N PHE A 86 1.07 -1.54 2.44
CA PHE A 86 -0.32 -1.14 2.32
C PHE A 86 -1.13 -2.27 1.72
N TRP A 87 -2.34 -2.49 2.24
CA TRP A 87 -3.33 -3.37 1.61
C TRP A 87 -4.72 -2.77 1.75
N GLU A 88 -5.55 -2.95 0.76
CA GLU A 88 -6.96 -2.56 0.78
C GLU A 88 -7.74 -3.30 -0.29
N ILE A 89 -9.06 -3.35 -0.18
CA ILE A 89 -9.97 -3.94 -1.15
C ILE A 89 -10.97 -2.92 -1.68
N ALA A 90 -11.63 -3.30 -2.76
CA ALA A 90 -12.73 -2.54 -3.37
C ALA A 90 -12.34 -1.13 -3.84
N LEU A 91 -11.06 -0.93 -4.18
CA LEU A 91 -10.56 0.32 -4.75
C LEU A 91 -10.80 0.40 -6.25
N ASN A 92 -10.95 1.62 -6.74
CA ASN A 92 -11.12 1.89 -8.15
C ASN A 92 -9.81 2.40 -8.79
N PRO A 93 -9.67 2.35 -10.13
CA PRO A 93 -8.46 2.78 -10.81
C PRO A 93 -7.96 4.17 -10.43
N TRP A 94 -8.87 5.13 -10.23
CA TRP A 94 -8.51 6.50 -9.87
C TRP A 94 -8.00 6.65 -8.44
N ASP A 95 -8.28 5.69 -7.54
CA ASP A 95 -7.76 5.70 -6.17
C ASP A 95 -6.30 5.26 -6.12
N VAL A 96 -5.85 4.43 -7.09
CA VAL A 96 -4.58 3.71 -6.99
C VAL A 96 -3.60 3.96 -8.14
N ALA A 97 -4.05 4.40 -9.32
CA ALA A 97 -3.20 4.45 -10.52
C ALA A 97 -1.91 5.26 -10.31
N ALA A 98 -2.03 6.46 -9.73
CA ALA A 98 -0.87 7.31 -9.44
C ALA A 98 0.03 6.69 -8.35
N GLY A 99 -0.59 6.17 -7.28
CA GLY A 99 0.11 5.54 -6.16
C GLY A 99 0.90 4.30 -6.58
N ILE A 100 0.33 3.46 -7.44
CA ILE A 100 1.02 2.29 -8.00
C ILE A 100 2.31 2.72 -8.70
N LEU A 101 2.23 3.73 -9.57
CA LEU A 101 3.42 4.22 -10.27
C LEU A 101 4.46 4.77 -9.29
N LEU A 102 4.04 5.53 -8.28
CA LEU A 102 4.93 6.03 -7.23
C LEU A 102 5.68 4.90 -6.52
N VAL A 103 4.97 3.84 -6.07
CA VAL A 103 5.57 2.70 -5.37
C VAL A 103 6.55 1.96 -6.27
N LEU A 104 6.17 1.64 -7.50
CA LEU A 104 7.04 0.91 -8.45
C LEU A 104 8.30 1.71 -8.78
N GLU A 105 8.18 3.00 -9.06
CA GLU A 105 9.30 3.88 -9.40
C GLU A 105 10.19 4.23 -8.19
N ALA A 106 9.68 4.05 -6.97
CA ALA A 106 10.46 4.14 -5.74
C ALA A 106 11.19 2.82 -5.38
N GLY A 107 11.00 1.75 -6.17
CA GLY A 107 11.62 0.44 -5.98
C GLY A 107 10.82 -0.54 -5.13
N GLY A 108 9.53 -0.28 -4.90
CA GLY A 108 8.59 -1.16 -4.22
C GLY A 108 7.95 -2.21 -5.13
N MET A 109 7.01 -2.96 -4.58
CA MET A 109 6.26 -4.00 -5.28
C MET A 109 4.74 -3.78 -5.10
N VAL A 110 3.98 -4.06 -6.15
CA VAL A 110 2.51 -3.98 -6.15
C VAL A 110 1.92 -5.19 -6.85
N THR A 111 0.99 -5.88 -6.18
CA THR A 111 0.26 -7.05 -6.71
C THR A 111 -1.21 -7.03 -6.25
N HIS A 112 -1.98 -7.98 -6.74
CA HIS A 112 -3.17 -8.46 -6.05
C HIS A 112 -2.79 -9.31 -4.83
N TYR A 113 -3.77 -9.67 -3.99
CA TYR A 113 -3.53 -10.51 -2.78
C TYR A 113 -3.03 -11.92 -3.13
N ASP A 114 -3.38 -12.44 -4.31
CA ASP A 114 -2.91 -13.73 -4.81
C ASP A 114 -1.48 -13.70 -5.40
N GLY A 115 -0.86 -12.51 -5.42
CA GLY A 115 0.48 -12.30 -5.97
C GLY A 115 0.49 -12.05 -7.48
N SER A 116 -0.65 -12.10 -8.15
CA SER A 116 -0.73 -11.75 -9.57
C SER A 116 -0.43 -10.27 -9.82
N PRO A 117 0.12 -9.89 -10.97
CA PRO A 117 0.36 -8.49 -11.30
C PRO A 117 -0.92 -7.65 -11.20
N HIS A 118 -0.84 -6.54 -10.47
CA HIS A 118 -2.01 -5.68 -10.28
C HIS A 118 -2.49 -5.10 -11.61
N ARG A 119 -3.80 -5.18 -11.84
CA ARG A 119 -4.49 -4.56 -12.97
C ARG A 119 -5.39 -3.44 -12.46
N LEU A 120 -5.52 -2.36 -13.26
CA LEU A 120 -6.40 -1.23 -12.95
C LEU A 120 -7.86 -1.59 -13.27
N GLU A 121 -8.45 -2.43 -12.41
CA GLU A 121 -9.84 -2.89 -12.53
C GLU A 121 -10.70 -2.29 -11.40
N PRO A 122 -11.98 -1.98 -11.65
CA PRO A 122 -12.87 -1.48 -10.61
C PRO A 122 -13.02 -2.47 -9.46
N ARG A 123 -13.09 -1.93 -8.24
CA ARG A 123 -13.31 -2.69 -6.99
C ARG A 123 -12.31 -3.83 -6.74
N SER A 124 -11.08 -3.64 -7.21
CA SER A 124 -10.00 -4.62 -7.02
C SER A 124 -9.37 -4.54 -5.62
N ASN A 125 -8.66 -5.60 -5.23
CA ASN A 125 -7.78 -5.58 -4.08
C ASN A 125 -6.36 -5.17 -4.50
N ILE A 126 -5.60 -4.63 -3.57
CA ILE A 126 -4.22 -4.21 -3.78
C ILE A 126 -3.35 -4.55 -2.58
N LEU A 127 -2.17 -5.06 -2.84
CA LEU A 127 -1.07 -5.21 -1.89
C LEU A 127 0.13 -4.44 -2.43
N ALA A 128 0.60 -3.45 -1.70
CA ALA A 128 1.80 -2.68 -2.02
C ALA A 128 2.78 -2.71 -0.86
N SER A 129 4.09 -2.74 -1.13
CA SER A 129 5.11 -2.75 -0.08
C SER A 129 6.47 -2.26 -0.59
N ASN A 130 7.44 -2.22 0.32
CA ASN A 130 8.84 -1.98 0.01
C ASN A 130 9.52 -3.11 -0.80
N GLY A 131 8.78 -4.17 -1.17
CA GLY A 131 9.26 -5.35 -1.89
C GLY A 131 9.88 -6.41 -0.99
N ARG A 132 10.52 -6.05 0.12
CA ARG A 132 11.20 -7.00 1.01
C ARG A 132 10.24 -7.82 1.87
N ILE A 133 9.20 -7.17 2.39
CA ILE A 133 8.17 -7.82 3.22
C ILE A 133 6.95 -8.28 2.41
N HIS A 134 6.94 -8.10 1.10
CA HIS A 134 5.76 -8.32 0.25
C HIS A 134 5.20 -9.75 0.38
N MET A 135 6.04 -10.75 0.24
CA MET A 135 5.65 -12.16 0.38
C MET A 135 5.19 -12.52 1.80
N GLN A 136 5.74 -11.86 2.82
CA GLN A 136 5.31 -12.07 4.20
C GLN A 136 3.90 -11.51 4.42
N MET A 137 3.62 -10.29 3.91
CA MET A 137 2.27 -9.70 3.94
C MET A 137 1.26 -10.54 3.15
N GLN A 138 1.66 -11.02 1.96
CA GLN A 138 0.80 -11.85 1.12
C GLN A 138 0.36 -13.13 1.85
N ARG A 139 1.26 -13.82 2.54
CA ARG A 139 0.93 -15.01 3.33
C ARG A 139 -0.12 -14.71 4.39
N VAL A 140 0.02 -13.59 5.11
CA VAL A 140 -0.97 -13.17 6.13
C VAL A 140 -2.35 -12.93 5.51
N LEU A 141 -2.42 -12.36 4.32
CA LEU A 141 -3.68 -12.10 3.62
C LEU A 141 -4.34 -13.39 3.09
N GLN A 142 -3.57 -14.45 2.87
CA GLN A 142 -4.05 -15.74 2.33
C GLN A 142 -4.43 -16.78 3.40
N GLU A 143 -4.15 -16.52 4.67
CA GLU A 143 -4.59 -17.37 5.81
C GLU A 143 -6.12 -17.36 5.96
#